data_dc4cb11bf4c4bfaa91f028408f718dfc
#
_entry.id   dc4cb11bf4c4bfaa91f028408f718dfc
#
_cell.length_a   1.000
_cell.length_b   1.000
_cell.length_c   1.000
_cell.angle_alpha   90.00
_cell.angle_beta   90.00
_cell.angle_gamma   90.00
#
_symmetry.space_group_name_H-M   'P 1'
#
loop_
_entity.id
_entity.type
_entity.pdbx_description
1 polymer ?
#
loop_
_entity_poly.entity_id
_entity_poly.type
_entity_poly.pdbx_seq_one_letter_code
_entity_poly.pdbx_strand_id
1 'polypeptide(L)'
;MNVFKTLKLFAVAIISVSMSCAVLANSSLNNLNTNSLKSAVALSPTAENKRKVERLLNTKTPYQIETGAVLKKVKYSKHFNMNVQMSSKTADKYSSDETDSLNRFVNEKIHPFYCSVFANAPVKPDLYVDIVDNQGKSFFGSAERYSDTCQ
;
A
#
# COMPACT_ATOMS: atom_id res chain seq x y z
N MET A 1 69.83 32.30 5.75
CA MET A 1 69.28 30.92 5.54
C MET A 1 67.82 30.91 5.96
N ASN A 2 66.93 31.12 4.99
CA ASN A 2 65.48 31.25 5.25
C ASN A 2 64.80 29.94 4.92
N VAL A 3 64.21 29.31 5.94
CA VAL A 3 63.42 28.13 5.77
C VAL A 3 61.95 28.56 5.71
N PHE A 4 61.38 28.62 4.51
CA PHE A 4 59.96 28.81 4.31
C PHE A 4 59.20 27.55 4.63
N LYS A 5 58.44 27.50 5.72
CA LYS A 5 57.48 26.46 6.04
C LYS A 5 56.19 26.73 5.25
N THR A 6 55.95 25.97 4.23
CA THR A 6 54.69 25.93 3.49
C THR A 6 53.61 25.26 4.32
N LEU A 7 52.65 26.04 4.80
CA LEU A 7 51.46 25.59 5.49
C LEU A 7 50.43 25.13 4.43
N LYS A 8 50.23 23.83 4.31
CA LYS A 8 49.16 23.27 3.47
C LYS A 8 47.84 23.41 4.21
N LEU A 9 46.99 24.32 3.77
CA LEU A 9 45.58 24.35 4.19
C LEU A 9 44.86 23.18 3.58
N PHE A 10 44.42 22.23 4.40
CA PHE A 10 43.43 21.23 4.03
C PHE A 10 42.03 21.88 4.15
N ALA A 11 41.43 22.20 3.01
CA ALA A 11 40.02 22.55 2.96
C ALA A 11 39.18 21.26 3.14
N VAL A 12 38.60 21.09 4.32
CA VAL A 12 37.63 20.06 4.59
C VAL A 12 36.29 20.54 4.02
N ALA A 13 35.92 20.00 2.86
CA ALA A 13 34.58 20.19 2.29
C ALA A 13 33.59 19.41 3.13
N ILE A 14 32.82 20.09 3.95
CA ILE A 14 31.68 19.55 4.67
C ILE A 14 30.55 19.41 3.64
N ILE A 15 30.38 18.19 3.12
CA ILE A 15 29.22 17.85 2.31
C ILE A 15 28.02 17.73 3.27
N SER A 16 27.26 18.82 3.39
CA SER A 16 25.95 18.80 4.05
C SER A 16 25.00 17.97 3.19
N VAL A 17 24.87 16.70 3.53
CA VAL A 17 23.78 15.88 3.01
C VAL A 17 22.49 16.41 3.64
N SER A 18 21.81 17.30 2.92
CA SER A 18 20.45 17.69 3.24
C SER A 18 19.57 16.44 3.03
N MET A 19 19.33 15.70 4.10
CA MET A 19 18.23 14.75 4.14
C MET A 19 16.94 15.55 3.94
N SER A 20 16.48 15.60 2.71
CA SER A 20 15.12 16.00 2.38
C SER A 20 14.22 15.01 3.09
N CYS A 21 13.67 15.39 4.26
CA CYS A 21 12.50 14.75 4.81
C CYS A 21 11.38 14.91 3.75
N ALA A 22 11.26 13.93 2.87
CA ALA A 22 10.07 13.78 2.06
C ALA A 22 8.90 13.70 3.05
N VAL A 23 8.11 14.77 3.11
CA VAL A 23 6.80 14.74 3.76
C VAL A 23 6.05 13.64 3.04
N LEU A 24 5.96 12.47 3.68
CA LEU A 24 5.18 11.34 3.18
C LEU A 24 3.71 11.79 3.23
N ALA A 25 3.25 12.36 2.13
CA ALA A 25 1.84 12.60 1.92
C ALA A 25 1.12 11.26 2.14
N ASN A 26 0.08 11.24 2.98
CA ASN A 26 -0.80 10.08 3.13
C ASN A 26 -1.30 9.70 1.74
N SER A 27 -0.73 8.65 1.17
CA SER A 27 -1.04 8.21 -0.17
C SER A 27 -2.32 7.40 -0.09
N SER A 28 -3.43 7.97 -0.54
CA SER A 28 -4.67 7.21 -0.64
C SER A 28 -4.52 6.11 -1.69
N LEU A 29 -4.97 4.89 -1.38
CA LEU A 29 -5.05 3.78 -2.34
C LEU A 29 -5.84 4.15 -3.60
N ASN A 30 -6.74 5.14 -3.51
CA ASN A 30 -7.49 5.64 -4.67
C ASN A 30 -6.58 6.16 -5.80
N ASN A 31 -5.35 6.56 -5.50
CA ASN A 31 -4.36 6.94 -6.51
C ASN A 31 -3.91 5.76 -7.40
N LEU A 32 -4.14 4.51 -6.95
CA LEU A 32 -3.93 3.32 -7.77
C LEU A 32 -5.08 3.07 -8.77
N ASN A 33 -6.23 3.71 -8.59
CA ASN A 33 -7.40 3.53 -9.44
C ASN A 33 -7.28 4.31 -10.77
N THR A 34 -6.33 3.91 -11.59
CA THR A 34 -6.04 4.51 -12.90
C THR A 34 -7.08 4.13 -13.95
N ASN A 35 -7.16 4.89 -15.05
CA ASN A 35 -8.02 4.54 -16.18
C ASN A 35 -7.70 3.16 -16.76
N SER A 36 -6.42 2.77 -16.80
CA SER A 36 -5.99 1.44 -17.25
C SER A 36 -6.54 0.34 -16.34
N LEU A 37 -6.55 0.54 -15.01
CA LEU A 37 -7.13 -0.39 -14.06
C LEU A 37 -8.64 -0.48 -14.22
N LYS A 38 -9.34 0.66 -14.31
CA LYS A 38 -10.80 0.72 -14.54
C LYS A 38 -11.20 -0.02 -15.80
N SER A 39 -10.46 0.20 -16.91
CA SER A 39 -10.71 -0.49 -18.18
C SER A 39 -10.47 -1.99 -18.07
N ALA A 40 -9.43 -2.42 -17.35
CA ALA A 40 -9.14 -3.84 -17.17
C ALA A 40 -10.21 -4.56 -16.32
N VAL A 41 -10.71 -3.90 -15.27
CA VAL A 41 -11.75 -4.43 -14.38
C VAL A 41 -13.12 -4.49 -15.06
N ALA A 42 -13.42 -3.59 -15.97
CA ALA A 42 -14.68 -3.57 -16.73
C ALA A 42 -14.82 -4.73 -17.75
N LEU A 43 -13.71 -5.43 -18.03
CA LEU A 43 -13.74 -6.61 -18.91
C LEU A 43 -14.30 -7.84 -18.17
N SER A 44 -14.78 -8.82 -18.93
CA SER A 44 -15.17 -10.11 -18.37
C SER A 44 -14.05 -10.71 -17.51
N PRO A 45 -14.35 -11.31 -16.35
CA PRO A 45 -13.35 -11.75 -15.38
C PRO A 45 -12.69 -13.09 -15.75
N THR A 46 -12.14 -13.16 -16.99
CA THR A 46 -11.32 -14.28 -17.43
C THR A 46 -10.03 -14.37 -16.63
N ALA A 47 -9.38 -15.52 -16.64
CA ALA A 47 -8.08 -15.68 -15.96
C ALA A 47 -7.02 -14.68 -16.46
N GLU A 48 -7.06 -14.35 -17.74
CA GLU A 48 -6.15 -13.37 -18.36
C GLU A 48 -6.43 -11.94 -17.86
N ASN A 49 -7.70 -11.52 -17.88
CA ASN A 49 -8.08 -10.18 -17.41
C ASN A 49 -7.82 -10.01 -15.92
N LYS A 50 -8.05 -11.03 -15.11
CA LYS A 50 -7.68 -11.02 -13.68
C LYS A 50 -6.17 -10.85 -13.47
N ARG A 51 -5.34 -11.58 -14.23
CA ARG A 51 -3.88 -11.40 -14.20
C ARG A 51 -3.45 -10.02 -14.66
N LYS A 52 -4.15 -9.42 -15.62
CA LYS A 52 -3.87 -8.04 -16.05
C LYS A 52 -4.13 -7.04 -14.94
N VAL A 53 -5.27 -7.15 -14.24
CA VAL A 53 -5.61 -6.33 -13.07
C VAL A 53 -4.54 -6.50 -11.98
N GLU A 54 -4.22 -7.74 -11.63
CA GLU A 54 -3.18 -8.08 -10.65
C GLU A 54 -1.83 -7.46 -11.00
N ARG A 55 -1.40 -7.57 -12.25
CA ARG A 55 -0.15 -7.01 -12.75
C ARG A 55 -0.13 -5.48 -12.65
N LEU A 56 -1.20 -4.81 -13.09
CA LEU A 56 -1.30 -3.35 -13.03
C LEU A 56 -1.15 -2.83 -11.59
N LEU A 57 -1.72 -3.51 -10.61
CA LEU A 57 -1.60 -3.14 -9.21
C LEU A 57 -0.21 -3.48 -8.66
N ASN A 58 0.31 -4.68 -8.95
CA ASN A 58 1.60 -5.12 -8.42
C ASN A 58 2.81 -4.39 -9.01
N THR A 59 2.68 -3.71 -10.17
CA THR A 59 3.73 -2.79 -10.66
C THR A 59 3.91 -1.57 -9.76
N LYS A 60 2.94 -1.27 -8.92
CA LYS A 60 2.96 -0.14 -7.97
C LYS A 60 3.27 -0.56 -6.53
N THR A 61 3.34 -1.86 -6.26
CA THR A 61 3.70 -2.36 -4.92
C THR A 61 5.24 -2.45 -4.76
N PRO A 62 5.76 -2.26 -3.55
CA PRO A 62 5.08 -1.90 -2.31
C PRO A 62 4.51 -0.48 -2.35
N TYR A 63 3.25 -0.31 -1.98
CA TYR A 63 2.56 1.00 -2.00
C TYR A 63 2.18 1.41 -0.59
N GLN A 64 2.63 2.58 -0.17
CA GLN A 64 2.34 3.09 1.17
C GLN A 64 0.90 3.58 1.26
N ILE A 65 0.12 2.95 2.14
CA ILE A 65 -1.28 3.33 2.43
C ILE A 65 -1.30 4.48 3.43
N GLU A 66 -0.54 4.32 4.51
CA GLU A 66 -0.26 5.34 5.52
C GLU A 66 1.08 5.02 6.21
N THR A 67 1.52 5.90 7.13
CA THR A 67 2.75 5.65 7.89
C THR A 67 2.63 4.33 8.66
N GLY A 68 3.50 3.37 8.32
CA GLY A 68 3.53 2.05 8.95
C GLY A 68 2.55 1.03 8.39
N ALA A 69 1.80 1.34 7.32
CA ALA A 69 0.95 0.39 6.60
C ALA A 69 1.25 0.43 5.09
N VAL A 70 1.62 -0.71 4.52
CA VAL A 70 2.09 -0.86 3.14
C VAL A 70 1.35 -1.99 2.44
N LEU A 71 0.74 -1.72 1.29
CA LEU A 71 0.24 -2.76 0.39
C LEU A 71 1.44 -3.47 -0.24
N LYS A 72 1.64 -4.73 0.09
CA LYS A 72 2.77 -5.55 -0.40
C LYS A 72 2.45 -6.26 -1.69
N LYS A 73 1.22 -6.75 -1.81
CA LYS A 73 0.82 -7.57 -2.94
C LYS A 73 -0.69 -7.60 -3.09
N VAL A 74 -1.12 -7.70 -4.35
CA VAL A 74 -2.51 -8.01 -4.71
C VAL A 74 -2.52 -9.32 -5.48
N LYS A 75 -3.54 -10.15 -5.24
CA LYS A 75 -3.81 -11.36 -6.00
C LYS A 75 -5.28 -11.39 -6.38
N TYR A 76 -5.57 -11.63 -7.66
CA TYR A 76 -6.93 -11.70 -8.17
C TYR A 76 -7.16 -13.05 -8.87
N SER A 77 -7.85 -13.95 -8.19
CA SER A 77 -8.23 -15.27 -8.72
C SER A 77 -9.75 -15.45 -8.62
N LYS A 78 -10.23 -16.26 -7.71
CA LYS A 78 -11.65 -16.35 -7.33
C LYS A 78 -12.08 -15.10 -6.56
N HIS A 79 -11.21 -14.63 -5.66
CA HIS A 79 -11.40 -13.48 -4.80
C HIS A 79 -10.34 -12.41 -5.12
N PHE A 80 -10.59 -11.19 -4.67
CA PHE A 80 -9.62 -10.10 -4.71
C PHE A 80 -8.91 -10.02 -3.37
N ASN A 81 -7.64 -10.41 -3.34
CA ASN A 81 -6.87 -10.52 -2.11
C ASN A 81 -5.87 -9.37 -2.03
N MET A 82 -5.83 -8.69 -0.90
CA MET A 82 -4.88 -7.64 -0.59
C MET A 82 -4.02 -8.05 0.62
N ASN A 83 -2.70 -8.12 0.43
CA ASN A 83 -1.76 -8.38 1.52
C ASN A 83 -1.15 -7.05 1.95
N VAL A 84 -1.39 -6.66 3.20
CA VAL A 84 -0.95 -5.41 3.80
C VAL A 84 0.04 -5.71 4.93
N GLN A 85 1.24 -5.16 4.84
CA GLN A 85 2.19 -5.18 5.95
C GLN A 85 1.93 -3.98 6.86
N MET A 86 1.79 -4.21 8.16
CA MET A 86 1.51 -3.18 9.15
C MET A 86 2.49 -3.26 10.30
N SER A 87 3.02 -2.12 10.74
CA SER A 87 3.84 -2.03 11.95
C SER A 87 2.96 -2.15 13.21
N SER A 88 3.50 -2.70 14.29
CA SER A 88 2.81 -2.79 15.58
C SER A 88 2.29 -1.42 16.05
N LYS A 89 3.12 -0.37 15.94
CA LYS A 89 2.73 1.00 16.28
C LYS A 89 1.51 1.50 15.49
N THR A 90 1.37 1.09 14.24
CA THR A 90 0.22 1.46 13.41
C THR A 90 -1.00 0.62 13.77
N ALA A 91 -0.80 -0.67 14.04
CA ALA A 91 -1.85 -1.53 14.55
C ALA A 91 -2.41 -0.98 15.88
N ASP A 92 -1.54 -0.58 16.81
CA ASP A 92 -1.91 0.02 18.11
C ASP A 92 -2.74 1.31 17.95
N LYS A 93 -2.48 2.12 16.91
CA LYS A 93 -3.27 3.33 16.61
C LYS A 93 -4.74 3.01 16.33
N TYR A 94 -4.99 1.84 15.77
CA TYR A 94 -6.34 1.36 15.51
C TYR A 94 -6.89 0.54 16.68
N SER A 95 -6.10 0.28 17.74
CA SER A 95 -6.41 -0.57 18.87
C SER A 95 -6.98 0.21 20.05
N SER A 96 -8.30 0.27 20.16
CA SER A 96 -8.95 0.34 21.49
C SER A 96 -9.58 -1.02 21.88
N ASP A 97 -9.83 -1.90 20.91
CA ASP A 97 -10.19 -3.32 21.01
C ASP A 97 -9.66 -3.99 19.74
N GLU A 98 -8.73 -4.95 19.89
CA GLU A 98 -7.85 -5.41 18.79
C GLU A 98 -8.57 -5.79 17.49
N THR A 99 -9.76 -6.37 17.56
CA THR A 99 -10.49 -6.83 16.37
C THR A 99 -11.25 -5.71 15.67
N ASP A 100 -11.91 -4.82 16.41
CA ASP A 100 -12.72 -3.75 15.82
C ASP A 100 -11.86 -2.67 15.16
N SER A 101 -10.66 -2.49 15.64
CA SER A 101 -9.75 -1.46 15.16
C SER A 101 -9.16 -1.76 13.79
N LEU A 102 -8.78 -3.01 13.53
CA LEU A 102 -8.27 -3.42 12.21
C LEU A 102 -9.41 -3.46 11.18
N ASN A 103 -10.63 -3.81 11.60
CA ASN A 103 -11.82 -3.63 10.77
C ASN A 103 -12.01 -2.14 10.41
N ARG A 104 -11.78 -1.22 11.33
CA ARG A 104 -11.84 0.22 11.04
C ARG A 104 -10.79 0.64 10.01
N PHE A 105 -9.55 0.13 10.11
CA PHE A 105 -8.53 0.37 9.08
C PHE A 105 -8.99 -0.14 7.71
N VAL A 106 -9.53 -1.35 7.63
CA VAL A 106 -10.05 -1.91 6.38
C VAL A 106 -11.18 -1.04 5.84
N ASN A 107 -12.14 -0.65 6.67
CA ASN A 107 -13.28 0.19 6.30
C ASN A 107 -12.85 1.57 5.80
N GLU A 108 -11.89 2.22 6.46
CA GLU A 108 -11.47 3.58 6.13
C GLU A 108 -10.47 3.64 4.97
N LYS A 109 -9.59 2.64 4.84
CA LYS A 109 -8.46 2.71 3.91
C LYS A 109 -8.57 1.78 2.70
N ILE A 110 -9.20 0.62 2.87
CA ILE A 110 -9.26 -0.42 1.84
C ILE A 110 -10.58 -0.38 1.07
N HIS A 111 -11.72 -0.31 1.77
CA HIS A 111 -13.05 -0.36 1.15
C HIS A 111 -13.28 0.74 0.10
N PRO A 112 -12.93 2.02 0.32
CA PRO A 112 -13.16 3.06 -0.69
C PRO A 112 -12.43 2.75 -2.00
N PHE A 113 -11.20 2.23 -1.91
CA PHE A 113 -10.44 1.82 -3.08
C PHE A 113 -11.09 0.61 -3.78
N TYR A 114 -11.38 -0.45 -3.03
CA TYR A 114 -11.98 -1.67 -3.57
C TYR A 114 -13.33 -1.40 -4.25
N CYS A 115 -14.22 -0.66 -3.60
CA CYS A 115 -15.52 -0.28 -4.16
C CYS A 115 -15.37 0.55 -5.43
N SER A 116 -14.46 1.51 -5.43
CA SER A 116 -14.18 2.37 -6.59
C SER A 116 -13.60 1.58 -7.77
N VAL A 117 -12.70 0.62 -7.51
CA VAL A 117 -12.09 -0.22 -8.55
C VAL A 117 -13.15 -1.10 -9.21
N PHE A 118 -14.00 -1.76 -8.43
CA PHE A 118 -14.96 -2.74 -8.92
C PHE A 118 -16.35 -2.18 -9.21
N ALA A 119 -16.55 -0.85 -9.11
CA ALA A 119 -17.85 -0.21 -9.37
C ALA A 119 -18.48 -0.64 -10.70
N ASN A 120 -17.70 -0.70 -11.77
CA ASN A 120 -18.14 -1.04 -13.13
C ASN A 120 -17.77 -2.47 -13.55
N ALA A 121 -17.30 -3.32 -12.63
CA ALA A 121 -16.99 -4.71 -12.95
C ALA A 121 -18.27 -5.50 -13.24
N PRO A 122 -18.31 -6.35 -14.29
CA PRO A 122 -19.47 -7.18 -14.59
C PRO A 122 -19.73 -8.24 -13.51
N VAL A 123 -18.68 -8.67 -12.83
CA VAL A 123 -18.75 -9.55 -11.67
C VAL A 123 -17.94 -8.94 -10.55
N LYS A 124 -18.56 -8.80 -9.39
CA LYS A 124 -17.94 -8.25 -8.18
C LYS A 124 -17.25 -9.36 -7.41
N PRO A 125 -15.92 -9.38 -7.30
CA PRO A 125 -15.24 -10.39 -6.47
C PRO A 125 -15.46 -10.11 -4.99
N ASP A 126 -15.41 -11.13 -4.14
CA ASP A 126 -15.28 -10.92 -2.71
C ASP A 126 -13.89 -10.34 -2.40
N LEU A 127 -13.82 -9.47 -1.39
CA LEU A 127 -12.59 -8.90 -0.87
C LEU A 127 -12.02 -9.77 0.24
N TYR A 128 -10.73 -10.04 0.19
CA TYR A 128 -9.96 -10.64 1.27
C TYR A 128 -8.80 -9.72 1.61
N VAL A 129 -8.70 -9.35 2.86
CA VAL A 129 -7.58 -8.55 3.38
C VAL A 129 -6.82 -9.39 4.38
N ASP A 130 -5.51 -9.52 4.17
CA ASP A 130 -4.58 -10.17 5.08
C ASP A 130 -3.57 -9.14 5.56
N ILE A 131 -3.56 -8.88 6.87
CA ILE A 131 -2.62 -7.96 7.51
C ILE A 131 -1.53 -8.78 8.19
N VAL A 132 -0.29 -8.51 7.77
CA VAL A 132 0.90 -9.20 8.26
C VAL A 132 1.83 -8.23 8.99
N ASP A 133 2.61 -8.75 9.92
CA ASP A 133 3.67 -8.01 10.58
C ASP A 133 4.92 -7.83 9.68
N ASN A 134 5.97 -7.22 10.21
CA ASN A 134 7.24 -7.01 9.51
C ASN A 134 7.98 -8.32 9.19
N GLN A 135 7.60 -9.43 9.81
CA GLN A 135 8.15 -10.76 9.56
C GLN A 135 7.29 -11.55 8.55
N GLY A 136 6.17 -10.99 8.11
CA GLY A 136 5.24 -11.63 7.18
C GLY A 136 4.26 -12.58 7.87
N LYS A 137 4.18 -12.57 9.21
CA LYS A 137 3.21 -13.37 9.94
C LYS A 137 1.86 -12.65 9.93
N SER A 138 0.82 -13.36 9.48
CA SER A 138 -0.55 -12.87 9.52
C SER A 138 -1.06 -12.77 10.96
N PHE A 139 -1.68 -11.66 11.29
CA PHE A 139 -2.31 -11.44 12.60
C PHE A 139 -3.74 -10.92 12.48
N PHE A 140 -4.20 -10.61 11.27
CA PHE A 140 -5.59 -10.24 11.00
C PHE A 140 -5.97 -10.64 9.58
N GLY A 141 -7.20 -11.15 9.41
CA GLY A 141 -7.78 -11.44 8.11
C GLY A 141 -9.25 -11.07 8.08
N SER A 142 -9.71 -10.41 7.03
CA SER A 142 -11.13 -10.18 6.76
C SER A 142 -11.53 -10.78 5.43
N ALA A 143 -12.80 -11.18 5.33
CA ALA A 143 -13.43 -11.70 4.12
C ALA A 143 -14.80 -11.05 3.96
N GLU A 144 -14.99 -10.30 2.89
CA GLU A 144 -16.15 -9.43 2.74
C GLU A 144 -16.76 -9.52 1.34
N ARG A 145 -18.08 -9.54 1.28
CA ARG A 145 -18.80 -9.50 0.01
C ARG A 145 -18.91 -8.05 -0.49
N TYR A 146 -18.87 -7.88 -1.80
CA TYR A 146 -19.06 -6.55 -2.41
C TYR A 146 -20.39 -5.91 -1.99
N SER A 147 -21.48 -6.68 -1.98
CA SER A 147 -22.82 -6.20 -1.62
C SER A 147 -22.91 -5.66 -0.20
N ASP A 148 -22.10 -6.18 0.70
CA ASP A 148 -22.14 -5.85 2.12
C ASP A 148 -21.24 -4.64 2.44
N THR A 149 -20.25 -4.39 1.56
CA THR A 149 -19.18 -3.40 1.73
C THR A 149 -19.40 -2.14 0.91
N CYS A 150 -19.93 -2.28 -0.31
CA CYS A 150 -20.03 -1.23 -1.31
C CYS A 150 -21.50 -0.87 -1.60
N GLN A 151 -22.10 -0.06 -0.74
CA GLN A 151 -23.45 0.46 -0.91
C GLN A 151 -23.43 1.86 -1.52
#